data_06a3cef17c0d0162dfc679967d7ee649
#
_entry.id   06a3cef17c0d0162dfc679967d7ee649
#
_cell.length_a   1.000
_cell.length_b   1.000
_cell.length_c   1.000
_cell.angle_alpha   90.00
_cell.angle_beta   90.00
_cell.angle_gamma   90.00
#
_symmetry.space_group_name_H-M   'P 1'
#
loop_
_entity.id
_entity.type
_entity.pdbx_description
1 polymer ?
#
loop_
_entity_poly.entity_id
_entity_poly.type
_entity_poly.pdbx_seq_one_letter_code
_entity_poly.pdbx_strand_id
1 'polypeptide(L)'
;MPDPWNDDPPGSERQIEANILALGPRFESDARRRPVPTIARAQDWHRAVYAGVQLPEPYYAGEIRDSDPAFPGLYGYEVQVGGRLGIPSQDVPEELARLETRIQAACAVLDAAIPVDDLPPDDETLRAVIAACGNVHGEWVRIHPFANGNGRTARLWALWLGLRYRLPPFIVVKPRPAGQLYADAAAASMRGDHRLCIRVFEQMLRAKLGQP
;
A
#
# COMPACT_ATOMS: atom_id res chain seq x y z
N MET A 1 13.98 25.25 3.33
CA MET A 1 13.33 24.01 2.87
C MET A 1 12.31 23.61 3.93
N PRO A 2 11.14 23.11 3.56
CA PRO A 2 10.17 22.59 4.54
C PRO A 2 10.79 21.51 5.42
N ASP A 3 10.27 21.34 6.65
CA ASP A 3 10.74 20.33 7.57
C ASP A 3 10.46 18.92 7.04
N PRO A 4 11.41 17.96 7.16
CA PRO A 4 11.19 16.60 6.73
C PRO A 4 10.12 15.92 7.59
N TRP A 5 9.29 15.09 6.97
CA TRP A 5 8.28 14.32 7.67
C TRP A 5 8.77 12.87 7.91
N ASN A 6 9.57 12.68 8.94
CA ASN A 6 10.18 11.38 9.26
C ASN A 6 9.27 10.46 10.08
N ASP A 7 8.48 11.04 10.99
CA ASP A 7 7.61 10.31 11.91
C ASP A 7 6.22 10.94 11.99
N ASP A 8 5.23 10.16 12.44
CA ASP A 8 3.91 10.70 12.73
C ASP A 8 4.01 11.78 13.84
N PRO A 9 3.29 12.90 13.70
CA PRO A 9 3.32 13.93 14.74
C PRO A 9 2.89 13.36 16.10
N PRO A 10 3.54 13.77 17.21
CA PRO A 10 3.17 13.30 18.55
C PRO A 10 1.69 13.49 18.83
N GLY A 11 1.02 12.46 19.35
CA GLY A 11 -0.42 12.49 19.68
C GLY A 11 -1.36 12.28 18.50
N SER A 12 -0.85 12.09 17.27
CA SER A 12 -1.69 11.87 16.08
C SER A 12 -2.19 10.43 15.92
N GLU A 13 -1.70 9.49 16.73
CA GLU A 13 -1.99 8.05 16.57
C GLU A 13 -3.49 7.75 16.61
N ARG A 14 -4.21 8.33 17.55
CA ARG A 14 -5.67 8.14 17.69
C ARG A 14 -6.44 8.68 16.49
N GLN A 15 -6.03 9.85 15.99
CA GLN A 15 -6.67 10.44 14.81
C GLN A 15 -6.44 9.57 13.57
N ILE A 16 -5.21 9.09 13.35
CA ILE A 16 -4.87 8.21 12.24
C ILE A 16 -5.65 6.89 12.33
N GLU A 17 -5.77 6.29 13.53
CA GLU A 17 -6.56 5.08 13.73
C GLU A 17 -8.05 5.31 13.44
N ALA A 18 -8.62 6.40 13.94
CA ALA A 18 -10.01 6.78 13.68
C ALA A 18 -10.25 6.99 12.17
N ASN A 19 -9.33 7.65 11.47
CA ASN A 19 -9.41 7.87 10.04
C ASN A 19 -9.37 6.54 9.25
N ILE A 20 -8.49 5.61 9.63
CA ILE A 20 -8.41 4.28 9.00
C ILE A 20 -9.72 3.51 9.21
N LEU A 21 -10.29 3.55 10.42
CA LEU A 21 -11.57 2.90 10.71
C LEU A 21 -12.71 3.53 9.90
N ALA A 22 -12.76 4.87 9.82
CA ALA A 22 -13.78 5.59 9.05
C ALA A 22 -13.68 5.32 7.53
N LEU A 23 -12.46 5.08 7.03
CA LEU A 23 -12.23 4.72 5.63
C LEU A 23 -12.80 3.33 5.29
N GLY A 24 -12.80 2.40 6.25
CA GLY A 24 -13.06 0.97 6.04
C GLY A 24 -14.30 0.63 5.20
N PRO A 25 -15.53 1.06 5.56
CA PRO A 25 -16.75 0.67 4.83
C PRO A 25 -16.75 1.14 3.36
N ARG A 26 -16.31 2.38 3.11
CA ARG A 26 -16.22 2.94 1.75
C ARG A 26 -15.12 2.23 0.94
N PHE A 27 -14.01 1.94 1.57
CA PHE A 27 -12.87 1.26 0.98
C PHE A 27 -13.23 -0.17 0.54
N GLU A 28 -13.91 -0.93 1.39
CA GLU A 28 -14.38 -2.27 1.07
C GLU A 28 -15.42 -2.26 -0.05
N SER A 29 -16.41 -1.37 0.03
CA SER A 29 -17.41 -1.21 -1.03
C SER A 29 -16.78 -0.84 -2.37
N ASP A 30 -15.78 0.03 -2.36
CA ASP A 30 -15.03 0.40 -3.56
C ASP A 30 -14.26 -0.78 -4.15
N ALA A 31 -13.53 -1.51 -3.35
CA ALA A 31 -12.77 -2.69 -3.79
C ALA A 31 -13.68 -3.74 -4.46
N ARG A 32 -14.84 -4.02 -3.87
CA ARG A 32 -15.80 -5.01 -4.38
C ARG A 32 -16.43 -4.64 -5.72
N ARG A 33 -16.52 -3.35 -6.05
CA ARG A 33 -16.97 -2.88 -7.38
C ARG A 33 -15.95 -3.09 -8.49
N ARG A 34 -14.74 -3.51 -8.15
CA ARG A 34 -13.64 -3.78 -9.08
C ARG A 34 -13.33 -2.63 -10.05
N PRO A 35 -13.23 -1.36 -9.59
CA PRO A 35 -12.83 -0.29 -10.48
C PRO A 35 -11.39 -0.48 -10.95
N VAL A 36 -11.02 0.22 -12.02
CA VAL A 36 -9.63 0.23 -12.51
C VAL A 36 -8.71 0.74 -11.39
N PRO A 37 -7.66 -0.01 -11.02
CA PRO A 37 -6.69 0.46 -10.03
C PRO A 37 -5.88 1.63 -10.60
N THR A 38 -5.74 2.70 -9.79
CA THR A 38 -4.96 3.89 -10.17
C THR A 38 -4.12 4.39 -9.00
N ILE A 39 -2.99 5.03 -9.29
CA ILE A 39 -2.16 5.68 -8.26
C ILE A 39 -2.93 6.79 -7.54
N ALA A 40 -3.76 7.54 -8.26
CA ALA A 40 -4.63 8.58 -7.68
C ALA A 40 -5.49 8.06 -6.52
N ARG A 41 -5.94 6.81 -6.59
CA ARG A 41 -6.69 6.15 -5.51
C ARG A 41 -5.85 6.01 -4.23
N ALA A 42 -4.58 5.66 -4.36
CA ALA A 42 -3.67 5.58 -3.22
C ALA A 42 -3.38 6.96 -2.60
N GLN A 43 -3.33 7.99 -3.44
CA GLN A 43 -3.22 9.39 -2.96
C GLN A 43 -4.46 9.78 -2.14
N ASP A 44 -5.66 9.41 -2.59
CA ASP A 44 -6.90 9.66 -1.85
C ASP A 44 -6.95 8.91 -0.52
N TRP A 45 -6.51 7.65 -0.50
CA TRP A 45 -6.42 6.91 0.76
C TRP A 45 -5.42 7.55 1.72
N HIS A 46 -4.28 7.99 1.20
CA HIS A 46 -3.26 8.65 2.01
C HIS A 46 -3.80 9.97 2.60
N ARG A 47 -4.48 10.80 1.80
CA ARG A 47 -5.17 12.01 2.29
C ARG A 47 -6.18 11.67 3.38
N ALA A 48 -6.98 10.62 3.17
CA ALA A 48 -7.98 10.19 4.14
C ALA A 48 -7.36 9.73 5.46
N VAL A 49 -6.26 8.97 5.42
CA VAL A 49 -5.55 8.49 6.62
C VAL A 49 -5.00 9.65 7.45
N TYR A 50 -4.56 10.73 6.82
CA TYR A 50 -3.97 11.88 7.51
C TYR A 50 -4.92 13.09 7.62
N ALA A 51 -6.21 12.91 7.34
CA ALA A 51 -7.19 13.98 7.48
C ALA A 51 -7.22 14.54 8.92
N GLY A 52 -7.06 15.86 9.08
CA GLY A 52 -7.04 16.52 10.37
C GLY A 52 -5.76 16.32 11.21
N VAL A 53 -4.76 15.61 10.69
CA VAL A 53 -3.44 15.50 11.31
C VAL A 53 -2.61 16.73 10.91
N GLN A 54 -1.96 17.35 11.89
CA GLN A 54 -1.11 18.51 11.65
C GLN A 54 0.26 18.06 11.11
N LEU A 55 0.44 18.14 9.81
CA LEU A 55 1.68 17.75 9.11
C LEU A 55 2.63 18.96 8.98
N PRO A 56 3.94 18.75 8.75
CA PRO A 56 4.88 19.83 8.46
C PRO A 56 4.43 20.69 7.28
N GLU A 57 3.93 20.03 6.23
CA GLU A 57 3.29 20.68 5.08
C GLU A 57 1.96 19.99 4.77
N PRO A 58 0.85 20.69 4.59
CA PRO A 58 -0.45 20.09 4.32
C PRO A 58 -0.47 19.17 3.11
N TYR A 59 0.27 19.50 2.05
CA TYR A 59 0.34 18.72 0.83
C TYR A 59 1.16 17.43 0.97
N TYR A 60 1.88 17.20 2.07
CA TYR A 60 2.50 15.90 2.33
C TYR A 60 1.46 14.78 2.41
N ALA A 61 0.21 15.10 2.80
CA ALA A 61 -0.88 14.15 2.70
C ALA A 61 -1.35 14.01 1.24
N GLY A 62 -0.91 12.95 0.59
CA GLY A 62 -1.41 12.53 -0.72
C GLY A 62 -0.57 12.97 -1.91
N GLU A 63 0.34 13.93 -1.77
CA GLU A 63 1.20 14.30 -2.89
C GLU A 63 2.45 13.41 -2.94
N ILE A 64 2.86 13.10 -4.16
CA ILE A 64 3.95 12.19 -4.49
C ILE A 64 5.24 12.99 -4.61
N ARG A 65 6.34 12.41 -4.14
CA ARG A 65 7.67 12.99 -4.29
C ARG A 65 7.99 13.26 -5.76
N ASP A 66 8.51 14.43 -6.06
CA ASP A 66 8.96 14.88 -7.40
C ASP A 66 7.89 14.84 -8.51
N SER A 67 6.61 14.74 -8.17
CA SER A 67 5.53 14.68 -9.16
C SER A 67 5.14 16.06 -9.71
N ASP A 68 5.28 17.12 -8.91
CA ASP A 68 4.85 18.46 -9.27
C ASP A 68 5.75 19.51 -8.60
N PRO A 69 6.36 20.42 -9.37
CA PRO A 69 7.15 21.54 -8.83
C PRO A 69 6.36 22.53 -7.97
N ALA A 70 5.01 22.49 -8.03
CA ALA A 70 4.16 23.25 -7.11
C ALA A 70 4.29 22.82 -5.64
N PHE A 71 4.87 21.64 -5.37
CA PHE A 71 5.12 21.12 -4.03
C PHE A 71 6.62 21.10 -3.70
N PRO A 72 7.22 22.27 -3.43
CA PRO A 72 8.68 22.42 -3.33
C PRO A 72 9.31 21.57 -2.22
N GLY A 73 8.54 21.23 -1.17
CA GLY A 73 9.02 20.35 -0.10
C GLY A 73 9.12 18.86 -0.49
N LEU A 74 8.53 18.49 -1.63
CA LEU A 74 8.60 17.12 -2.17
C LEU A 74 9.58 17.02 -3.36
N TYR A 75 10.00 18.13 -3.90
CA TYR A 75 10.94 18.16 -5.01
C TYR A 75 12.35 17.81 -4.53
N GLY A 76 12.94 16.76 -5.11
CA GLY A 76 14.21 16.21 -4.65
C GLY A 76 14.16 15.60 -3.24
N TYR A 77 12.96 15.25 -2.74
CA TYR A 77 12.81 14.67 -1.40
C TYR A 77 13.23 13.19 -1.42
N GLU A 78 14.39 12.92 -0.85
CA GLU A 78 14.91 11.56 -0.74
C GLU A 78 14.45 10.90 0.57
N VAL A 79 14.10 9.61 0.49
CA VAL A 79 13.67 8.83 1.64
C VAL A 79 14.67 7.72 1.95
N GLN A 80 14.84 7.47 3.24
CA GLN A 80 15.69 6.39 3.73
C GLN A 80 14.89 5.47 4.65
N VAL A 81 14.94 4.17 4.40
CA VAL A 81 14.25 3.14 5.18
C VAL A 81 15.24 2.11 5.69
N GLY A 82 15.41 2.03 7.01
CA GLY A 82 16.35 1.08 7.61
C GLY A 82 17.78 1.17 7.05
N GLY A 83 18.28 2.40 6.83
CA GLY A 83 19.60 2.66 6.27
C GLY A 83 19.72 2.46 4.75
N ARG A 84 18.61 2.20 4.04
CA ARG A 84 18.59 2.05 2.58
C ARG A 84 17.84 3.22 1.95
N LEU A 85 18.40 3.78 0.88
CA LEU A 85 17.71 4.75 0.05
C LEU A 85 16.56 4.06 -0.70
N GLY A 86 15.42 4.74 -0.78
CA GLY A 86 14.33 4.41 -1.70
C GLY A 86 14.73 4.65 -3.16
N ILE A 87 13.77 4.52 -4.06
CA ILE A 87 13.97 4.98 -5.45
C ILE A 87 14.31 6.48 -5.43
N PRO A 88 15.28 6.95 -6.23
CA PRO A 88 15.57 8.37 -6.36
C PRO A 88 14.29 9.16 -6.67
N SER A 89 14.12 10.32 -6.04
CA SER A 89 12.87 11.07 -6.12
C SER A 89 12.43 11.35 -7.57
N GLN A 90 13.37 11.71 -8.43
CA GLN A 90 13.15 11.98 -9.85
C GLN A 90 12.60 10.77 -10.65
N ASP A 91 12.85 9.54 -10.19
CA ASP A 91 12.41 8.32 -10.86
C ASP A 91 11.04 7.82 -10.34
N VAL A 92 10.55 8.39 -9.23
CA VAL A 92 9.29 7.97 -8.59
C VAL A 92 8.07 8.06 -9.51
N PRO A 93 7.85 9.14 -10.27
CA PRO A 93 6.69 9.23 -11.15
C PRO A 93 6.67 8.13 -12.22
N GLU A 94 7.82 7.82 -12.83
CA GLU A 94 7.93 6.78 -13.84
C GLU A 94 7.74 5.37 -13.24
N GLU A 95 8.33 5.10 -12.10
CA GLU A 95 8.16 3.81 -11.41
C GLU A 95 6.72 3.58 -10.95
N LEU A 96 6.00 4.64 -10.54
CA LEU A 96 4.57 4.54 -10.23
C LEU A 96 3.72 4.28 -11.49
N ALA A 97 4.02 4.89 -12.62
CA ALA A 97 3.33 4.61 -13.88
C ALA A 97 3.52 3.14 -14.31
N ARG A 98 4.74 2.61 -14.14
CA ARG A 98 5.04 1.18 -14.38
C ARG A 98 4.28 0.28 -13.41
N LEU A 99 4.20 0.65 -12.12
CA LEU A 99 3.45 -0.09 -11.11
C LEU A 99 1.96 -0.10 -11.44
N GLU A 100 1.38 1.05 -11.80
CA GLU A 100 -0.03 1.16 -12.20
C GLU A 100 -0.35 0.22 -13.35
N THR A 101 0.46 0.23 -14.41
CA THR A 101 0.30 -0.66 -15.56
C THR A 101 0.34 -2.14 -15.15
N ARG A 102 1.27 -2.53 -14.28
CA ARG A 102 1.38 -3.91 -13.78
C ARG A 102 0.18 -4.32 -12.94
N ILE A 103 -0.31 -3.46 -12.06
CA ILE A 103 -1.49 -3.76 -11.23
C ILE A 103 -2.73 -3.91 -12.13
N GLN A 104 -2.90 -3.04 -13.12
CA GLN A 104 -4.02 -3.10 -14.07
C GLN A 104 -3.99 -4.39 -14.89
N ALA A 105 -2.82 -4.78 -15.39
CA ALA A 105 -2.66 -6.04 -16.12
C ALA A 105 -2.96 -7.27 -15.24
N ALA A 106 -2.45 -7.30 -14.01
CA ALA A 106 -2.74 -8.37 -13.06
C ALA A 106 -4.23 -8.44 -12.72
N CYS A 107 -4.88 -7.29 -12.49
CA CYS A 107 -6.33 -7.25 -12.25
C CYS A 107 -7.13 -7.72 -13.46
N ALA A 108 -6.74 -7.37 -14.69
CA ALA A 108 -7.43 -7.82 -15.90
C ALA A 108 -7.41 -9.36 -16.03
N VAL A 109 -6.27 -10.00 -15.75
CA VAL A 109 -6.16 -11.47 -15.75
C VAL A 109 -7.02 -12.10 -14.65
N LEU A 110 -6.94 -11.57 -13.42
CA LEU A 110 -7.70 -12.10 -12.29
C LEU A 110 -9.21 -11.86 -12.43
N ASP A 111 -9.63 -10.71 -12.97
CA ASP A 111 -11.04 -10.41 -13.22
C ASP A 111 -11.66 -11.33 -14.28
N ALA A 112 -10.86 -11.81 -15.24
CA ALA A 112 -11.30 -12.79 -16.23
C ALA A 112 -11.42 -14.21 -15.61
N ALA A 113 -10.61 -14.53 -14.60
CA ALA A 113 -10.60 -15.84 -13.96
C ALA A 113 -11.59 -15.97 -12.79
N ILE A 114 -11.93 -14.85 -12.15
CA ILE A 114 -12.78 -14.83 -10.95
C ILE A 114 -14.04 -14.01 -11.27
N PRO A 115 -15.24 -14.61 -11.36
CA PRO A 115 -16.48 -13.88 -11.57
C PRO A 115 -16.72 -12.80 -10.49
N VAL A 116 -17.48 -11.77 -10.84
CA VAL A 116 -17.86 -10.74 -9.86
C VAL A 116 -18.68 -11.39 -8.76
N ASP A 117 -18.39 -11.05 -7.52
CA ASP A 117 -19.02 -11.57 -6.31
C ASP A 117 -18.59 -12.98 -5.89
N ASP A 118 -17.74 -13.66 -6.64
CA ASP A 118 -17.20 -14.97 -6.27
C ASP A 118 -15.83 -14.89 -5.58
N LEU A 119 -15.50 -15.97 -4.87
CA LEU A 119 -14.16 -16.26 -4.36
C LEU A 119 -13.28 -16.83 -5.48
N PRO A 120 -11.94 -16.79 -5.34
CA PRO A 120 -11.05 -17.53 -6.22
C PRO A 120 -11.50 -19.00 -6.33
N PRO A 121 -11.67 -19.55 -7.55
CA PRO A 121 -12.30 -20.87 -7.75
C PRO A 121 -11.41 -22.05 -7.31
N ASP A 122 -10.11 -21.83 -7.23
CA ASP A 122 -9.12 -22.84 -6.91
C ASP A 122 -7.89 -22.26 -6.20
N ASP A 123 -7.02 -23.15 -5.72
CA ASP A 123 -5.79 -22.79 -5.02
C ASP A 123 -4.79 -22.02 -5.89
N GLU A 124 -4.76 -22.25 -7.19
CA GLU A 124 -3.86 -21.54 -8.10
C GLU A 124 -4.28 -20.10 -8.23
N THR A 125 -5.55 -19.84 -8.48
CA THR A 125 -6.14 -18.51 -8.55
C THR A 125 -6.03 -17.77 -7.22
N LEU A 126 -6.25 -18.47 -6.08
CA LEU A 126 -6.06 -17.90 -4.75
C LEU A 126 -4.60 -17.46 -4.55
N ARG A 127 -3.63 -18.31 -4.90
CA ARG A 127 -2.20 -17.97 -4.83
C ARG A 127 -1.87 -16.77 -5.73
N ALA A 128 -2.47 -16.67 -6.91
CA ALA A 128 -2.28 -15.52 -7.80
C ALA A 128 -2.79 -14.21 -7.17
N VAL A 129 -3.94 -14.23 -6.49
CA VAL A 129 -4.44 -13.06 -5.74
C VAL A 129 -3.48 -12.67 -4.61
N ILE A 130 -3.00 -13.64 -3.82
CA ILE A 130 -2.05 -13.38 -2.74
C ILE A 130 -0.73 -12.83 -3.30
N ALA A 131 -0.26 -13.37 -4.43
CA ALA A 131 0.93 -12.88 -5.12
C ALA A 131 0.74 -11.43 -5.59
N ALA A 132 -0.42 -11.07 -6.13
CA ALA A 132 -0.74 -9.69 -6.50
C ALA A 132 -0.70 -8.76 -5.27
N CYS A 133 -1.29 -9.17 -4.15
CA CYS A 133 -1.23 -8.43 -2.87
C CYS A 133 0.22 -8.21 -2.40
N GLY A 134 1.04 -9.27 -2.41
CA GLY A 134 2.44 -9.20 -1.97
C GLY A 134 3.30 -8.34 -2.90
N ASN A 135 3.10 -8.45 -4.21
CA ASN A 135 3.85 -7.69 -5.21
C ASN A 135 3.51 -6.19 -5.14
N VAL A 136 2.24 -5.81 -5.08
CA VAL A 136 1.88 -4.38 -4.98
C VAL A 136 2.37 -3.76 -3.68
N HIS A 137 2.25 -4.48 -2.56
CA HIS A 137 2.79 -4.03 -1.28
C HIS A 137 4.32 -3.82 -1.36
N GLY A 138 5.03 -4.82 -1.86
CA GLY A 138 6.49 -4.79 -1.95
C GLY A 138 7.00 -3.70 -2.88
N GLU A 139 6.37 -3.52 -4.04
CA GLU A 139 6.72 -2.45 -4.97
C GLU A 139 6.42 -1.06 -4.40
N TRP A 140 5.28 -0.88 -3.72
CA TRP A 140 5.00 0.38 -3.05
C TRP A 140 6.06 0.71 -1.98
N VAL A 141 6.48 -0.29 -1.20
CA VAL A 141 7.56 -0.14 -0.21
C VAL A 141 8.88 0.20 -0.90
N ARG A 142 9.19 -0.40 -2.06
CA ARG A 142 10.42 -0.13 -2.82
C ARG A 142 10.44 1.29 -3.38
N ILE A 143 9.35 1.70 -4.02
CA ILE A 143 9.23 3.02 -4.64
C ILE A 143 9.21 4.11 -3.56
N HIS A 144 8.49 3.89 -2.47
CA HIS A 144 8.38 4.84 -1.34
C HIS A 144 7.89 6.22 -1.78
N PRO A 145 6.73 6.34 -2.44
CA PRO A 145 6.36 7.54 -3.18
C PRO A 145 5.99 8.75 -2.33
N PHE A 146 5.58 8.57 -1.08
CA PHE A 146 5.24 9.66 -0.18
C PHE A 146 6.39 10.02 0.75
N ALA A 147 6.35 11.22 1.33
CA ALA A 147 7.31 11.63 2.35
C ALA A 147 7.28 10.69 3.57
N ASN A 148 6.07 10.27 4.01
CA ASN A 148 5.85 9.27 5.06
C ASN A 148 4.57 8.47 4.78
N GLY A 149 4.22 7.50 5.65
CA GLY A 149 2.97 6.72 5.53
C GLY A 149 3.00 5.61 4.48
N ASN A 150 4.10 5.41 3.78
CA ASN A 150 4.20 4.43 2.70
C ASN A 150 3.87 3.00 3.13
N GLY A 151 4.28 2.57 4.32
CA GLY A 151 3.94 1.26 4.85
C GLY A 151 2.43 1.06 5.10
N ARG A 152 1.69 2.11 5.49
CA ARG A 152 0.23 2.10 5.63
C ARG A 152 -0.44 1.99 4.28
N THR A 153 -0.01 2.79 3.32
CA THR A 153 -0.55 2.76 1.95
C THR A 153 -0.24 1.45 1.25
N ALA A 154 0.94 0.87 1.44
CA ALA A 154 1.27 -0.47 0.94
C ALA A 154 0.30 -1.54 1.47
N ARG A 155 -0.03 -1.50 2.78
CA ARG A 155 -1.01 -2.40 3.38
C ARG A 155 -2.44 -2.12 2.87
N LEU A 156 -2.80 -0.88 2.63
CA LEU A 156 -4.09 -0.53 2.01
C LEU A 156 -4.17 -1.10 0.59
N TRP A 157 -3.15 -1.00 -0.22
CA TRP A 157 -3.11 -1.61 -1.54
C TRP A 157 -3.34 -3.12 -1.50
N ALA A 158 -2.60 -3.83 -0.65
CA ALA A 158 -2.72 -5.27 -0.52
C ALA A 158 -4.10 -5.68 0.03
N LEU A 159 -4.63 -4.96 1.02
CA LEU A 159 -5.97 -5.17 1.56
C LEU A 159 -7.04 -4.92 0.48
N TRP A 160 -6.92 -3.84 -0.30
CA TRP A 160 -7.87 -3.52 -1.37
C TRP A 160 -7.93 -4.60 -2.44
N LEU A 161 -6.78 -5.14 -2.85
CA LEU A 161 -6.73 -6.27 -3.79
C LEU A 161 -7.35 -7.54 -3.18
N GLY A 162 -7.07 -7.87 -1.93
CA GLY A 162 -7.69 -8.99 -1.25
C GLY A 162 -9.22 -8.87 -1.22
N LEU A 163 -9.74 -7.70 -0.83
CA LEU A 163 -11.18 -7.41 -0.77
C LEU A 163 -11.85 -7.40 -2.16
N ARG A 164 -11.12 -6.97 -3.20
CA ARG A 164 -11.57 -7.02 -4.60
C ARG A 164 -11.99 -8.43 -5.02
N TYR A 165 -11.28 -9.45 -4.51
CA TYR A 165 -11.53 -10.86 -4.79
C TYR A 165 -12.17 -11.59 -3.61
N ARG A 166 -12.95 -10.86 -2.80
CA ARG A 166 -13.77 -11.40 -1.71
C ARG A 166 -12.98 -12.09 -0.59
N LEU A 167 -11.66 -11.97 -0.54
CA LEU A 167 -10.93 -12.48 0.60
C LEU A 167 -11.34 -11.71 1.88
N PRO A 168 -11.35 -12.38 3.04
CA PRO A 168 -11.61 -11.69 4.30
C PRO A 168 -10.53 -10.62 4.56
N PRO A 169 -10.79 -9.60 5.37
CA PRO A 169 -9.78 -8.61 5.72
C PRO A 169 -8.70 -9.26 6.60
N PHE A 170 -7.65 -9.77 5.95
CA PHE A 170 -6.54 -10.47 6.60
C PHE A 170 -5.33 -9.58 6.85
N ILE A 171 -5.32 -8.37 6.30
CA ILE A 171 -4.24 -7.40 6.46
C ILE A 171 -4.72 -6.26 7.36
N VAL A 172 -3.99 -6.03 8.45
CA VAL A 172 -4.23 -4.91 9.37
C VAL A 172 -3.41 -3.72 8.93
N VAL A 173 -4.05 -2.58 8.70
CA VAL A 173 -3.37 -1.35 8.26
C VAL A 173 -2.58 -0.71 9.40
N LYS A 174 -3.17 -0.65 10.60
CA LYS A 174 -2.53 -0.19 11.85
C LYS A 174 -3.13 -1.00 13.03
N PRO A 175 -2.31 -1.46 13.98
CA PRO A 175 -0.85 -1.30 14.05
C PRO A 175 -0.10 -2.03 12.92
N ARG A 176 1.17 -1.68 12.72
CA ARG A 176 2.06 -2.42 11.81
C ARG A 176 2.11 -3.88 12.28
N PRO A 177 2.01 -4.86 11.38
CA PRO A 177 2.18 -6.26 11.74
C PRO A 177 3.48 -6.49 12.53
N ALA A 178 3.35 -7.13 13.67
CA ALA A 178 4.49 -7.45 14.53
C ALA A 178 5.33 -8.59 13.96
N GLY A 179 6.58 -8.67 14.41
CA GLY A 179 7.47 -9.78 14.09
C GLY A 179 8.53 -9.47 13.05
N GLN A 180 9.64 -10.22 13.17
CA GLN A 180 10.83 -10.04 12.34
C GLN A 180 10.54 -10.38 10.87
N LEU A 181 9.73 -11.40 10.61
CA LEU A 181 9.43 -11.84 9.25
C LEU A 181 8.81 -10.73 8.38
N TYR A 182 7.90 -9.92 8.94
CA TYR A 182 7.33 -8.78 8.20
C TYR A 182 8.37 -7.68 7.96
N ALA A 183 9.27 -7.45 8.92
CA ALA A 183 10.36 -6.50 8.75
C ALA A 183 11.35 -6.96 7.67
N ASP A 184 11.71 -8.25 7.66
CA ASP A 184 12.58 -8.84 6.67
C ASP A 184 11.95 -8.82 5.26
N ALA A 185 10.64 -9.03 5.17
CA ALA A 185 9.89 -8.92 3.92
C ALA A 185 9.95 -7.49 3.35
N ALA A 186 9.77 -6.48 4.19
CA ALA A 186 9.91 -5.09 3.77
C ALA A 186 11.35 -4.78 3.32
N ALA A 187 12.36 -5.26 4.07
CA ALA A 187 13.77 -5.08 3.71
C ALA A 187 14.16 -5.81 2.41
N ALA A 188 13.59 -6.99 2.13
CA ALA A 188 13.76 -7.70 0.87
C ALA A 188 13.10 -6.92 -0.29
N SER A 189 11.91 -6.38 -0.06
CA SER A 189 11.18 -5.58 -1.05
C SER A 189 11.94 -4.32 -1.47
N MET A 190 12.67 -3.67 -0.57
CA MET A 190 13.57 -2.55 -0.92
C MET A 190 14.66 -2.94 -1.94
N ARG A 191 14.90 -4.23 -2.17
CA ARG A 191 15.84 -4.77 -3.18
C ARG A 191 15.11 -5.35 -4.41
N GLY A 192 13.78 -5.19 -4.50
CA GLY A 192 12.95 -5.74 -5.56
C GLY A 192 12.59 -7.22 -5.38
N ASP A 193 12.87 -7.83 -4.23
CA ASP A 193 12.47 -9.21 -3.91
C ASP A 193 11.20 -9.22 -3.04
N HIS A 194 10.05 -9.51 -3.66
CA HIS A 194 8.74 -9.52 -2.99
C HIS A 194 8.29 -10.91 -2.53
N ARG A 195 9.07 -11.97 -2.79
CA ARG A 195 8.68 -13.36 -2.46
C ARG A 195 8.38 -13.54 -0.98
N LEU A 196 9.13 -12.85 -0.12
CA LEU A 196 8.89 -12.93 1.32
C LEU A 196 7.59 -12.20 1.74
N CYS A 197 7.24 -11.09 1.09
CA CYS A 197 5.94 -10.43 1.28
C CYS A 197 4.77 -11.36 0.92
N ILE A 198 4.87 -12.08 -0.20
CA ILE A 198 3.86 -13.05 -0.63
C ILE A 198 3.65 -14.12 0.44
N ARG A 199 4.74 -14.70 0.96
CA ARG A 199 4.68 -15.71 2.05
C ARG A 199 4.03 -15.15 3.32
N VAL A 200 4.40 -13.94 3.72
CA VAL A 200 3.80 -13.28 4.90
C VAL A 200 2.29 -13.13 4.73
N PHE A 201 1.84 -12.70 3.57
CA PHE A 201 0.41 -12.51 3.32
C PHE A 201 -0.33 -13.85 3.21
N GLU A 202 0.29 -14.89 2.67
CA GLU A 202 -0.26 -16.24 2.71
C GLU A 202 -0.47 -16.72 4.16
N GLN A 203 0.54 -16.54 5.02
CA GLN A 203 0.43 -16.89 6.43
C GLN A 203 -0.64 -16.09 7.16
N MET A 204 -0.74 -14.77 6.89
CA MET A 204 -1.79 -13.93 7.47
C MET A 204 -3.19 -14.39 7.05
N LEU A 205 -3.38 -14.77 5.79
CA LEU A 205 -4.65 -15.29 5.31
C LEU A 205 -4.98 -16.65 5.97
N ARG A 206 -4.04 -17.59 6.01
CA ARG A 206 -4.22 -18.88 6.69
C ARG A 206 -4.61 -18.70 8.16
N ALA A 207 -3.90 -17.85 8.87
CA ALA A 207 -4.22 -17.54 10.27
C ALA A 207 -5.63 -16.91 10.41
N LYS A 208 -6.03 -16.05 9.48
CA LYS A 208 -7.39 -15.47 9.45
C LYS A 208 -8.48 -16.51 9.20
N LEU A 209 -8.17 -17.55 8.43
CA LEU A 209 -9.08 -18.67 8.13
C LEU A 209 -9.03 -19.80 9.18
N GLY A 210 -8.22 -19.66 10.23
CA GLY A 210 -8.04 -20.70 11.26
C GLY A 210 -7.30 -21.94 10.73
N GLN A 211 -6.52 -21.80 9.67
CA GLN A 211 -5.72 -22.87 9.07
C GLN A 211 -4.30 -22.83 9.66
N PRO A 212 -3.68 -24.00 9.95
CA PRO A 212 -2.31 -24.07 10.44
C PRO A 212 -1.26 -23.63 9.42
#